data_7abb357a9e7c6b673829832533490f1a
#
_entry.id   7abb357a9e7c6b673829832533490f1a
#
_cell.length_a   1.000
_cell.length_b   1.000
_cell.length_c   1.000
_cell.angle_alpha   90.00
_cell.angle_beta   90.00
_cell.angle_gamma   90.00
#
_symmetry.space_group_name_H-M   'P 1'
#
loop_
_entity.id
_entity.type
_entity.pdbx_description
1 polymer ?
#
loop_
_entity_poly.entity_id
_entity_poly.type
_entity_poly.pdbx_seq_one_letter_code
_entity_poly.pdbx_strand_id
1 'polypeptide(L)'
;LLPKTNFQQNPEAYLADDIPASSRIANCTGGSTGQPVHFYMTRHQVESYEAARWRGLSWYGITQGSRSVMLWGSPIELSKQAQLKNRLKESLLKNRRILSAYNLTEQDLTKHVRFLERYKPEYLYGYATILTAFAQMLENAHITPHLSLKAVVSTSETLEKWQEELLSRVFRCPVANEYG
;
A
#
# COMPACT_ATOMS: atom_id res chain seq x y z
N LEU A 1 -15.39 8.79 22.77
CA LEU A 1 -14.33 8.15 21.99
C LEU A 1 -14.07 6.76 22.57
N LEU A 2 -14.00 5.74 21.73
CA LEU A 2 -13.70 4.37 22.13
C LEU A 2 -12.18 4.19 22.19
N PRO A 3 -11.58 3.95 23.38
CA PRO A 3 -10.15 3.70 23.48
C PRO A 3 -9.75 2.39 22.79
N LYS A 4 -8.60 2.39 22.14
CA LYS A 4 -8.04 1.20 21.47
C LYS A 4 -7.88 0.01 22.43
N THR A 5 -7.53 0.29 23.68
CA THR A 5 -7.40 -0.70 24.76
C THR A 5 -8.67 -1.49 25.04
N ASN A 6 -9.85 -0.85 24.99
CA ASN A 6 -11.11 -1.54 25.19
C ASN A 6 -11.39 -2.56 24.09
N PHE A 7 -11.06 -2.19 22.84
CA PHE A 7 -11.20 -3.09 21.70
C PHE A 7 -10.27 -4.30 21.80
N GLN A 8 -9.05 -4.09 22.33
CA GLN A 8 -8.06 -5.17 22.50
C GLN A 8 -8.38 -6.10 23.65
N GLN A 9 -8.96 -5.56 24.75
CA GLN A 9 -9.28 -6.34 25.94
C GLN A 9 -10.56 -7.15 25.82
N ASN A 10 -11.54 -6.66 25.08
CA ASN A 10 -12.83 -7.34 24.91
C ASN A 10 -13.35 -7.22 23.47
N PRO A 11 -12.67 -7.82 22.48
CA PRO A 11 -13.05 -7.71 21.07
C PRO A 11 -14.44 -8.29 20.78
N GLU A 12 -14.89 -9.27 21.56
CA GLU A 12 -16.19 -9.92 21.36
C GLU A 12 -17.37 -8.99 21.66
N ALA A 13 -17.21 -8.05 22.61
CA ALA A 13 -18.23 -7.06 22.91
C ALA A 13 -18.55 -6.08 21.76
N TYR A 14 -17.70 -6.07 20.74
CA TYR A 14 -17.84 -5.20 19.57
C TYR A 14 -18.20 -5.97 18.29
N LEU A 15 -18.57 -7.23 18.42
CA LEU A 15 -19.08 -8.01 17.30
C LEU A 15 -20.55 -7.67 17.04
N ALA A 16 -20.89 -7.58 15.77
CA ALA A 16 -22.28 -7.43 15.35
C ALA A 16 -23.06 -8.72 15.64
N ASP A 17 -24.19 -8.60 16.34
CA ASP A 17 -25.00 -9.75 16.79
C ASP A 17 -25.74 -10.43 15.61
N ASP A 18 -26.02 -9.66 14.56
CA ASP A 18 -26.73 -10.11 13.35
C ASP A 18 -25.81 -10.82 12.32
N ILE A 19 -24.50 -10.89 12.57
CA ILE A 19 -23.54 -11.53 11.68
C ILE A 19 -23.09 -12.88 12.25
N PRO A 20 -23.44 -14.00 11.61
CA PRO A 20 -23.02 -15.32 12.07
C PRO A 20 -21.51 -15.49 12.01
N ALA A 21 -20.93 -16.24 12.97
CA ALA A 21 -19.49 -16.46 13.07
C ALA A 21 -18.86 -17.03 11.78
N SER A 22 -19.60 -17.88 11.06
CA SER A 22 -19.16 -18.46 9.77
C SER A 22 -18.99 -17.44 8.63
N SER A 23 -19.59 -16.24 8.76
CA SER A 23 -19.49 -15.15 7.78
C SER A 23 -18.44 -14.10 8.15
N ARG A 24 -17.78 -14.26 9.29
CA ARG A 24 -16.77 -13.33 9.79
C ARG A 24 -15.40 -13.67 9.24
N ILE A 25 -14.77 -12.73 8.57
CA ILE A 25 -13.40 -12.82 8.06
C ILE A 25 -12.49 -12.07 9.02
N ALA A 26 -11.56 -12.76 9.66
CA ALA A 26 -10.60 -12.16 10.58
C ALA A 26 -9.65 -11.22 9.83
N ASN A 27 -9.42 -10.05 10.40
CA ASN A 27 -8.50 -9.04 9.89
C ASN A 27 -7.76 -8.36 11.06
N CYS A 28 -6.71 -7.61 10.78
CA CYS A 28 -5.98 -6.86 11.79
C CYS A 28 -5.37 -5.58 11.20
N THR A 29 -5.17 -4.57 12.04
CA THR A 29 -4.43 -3.37 11.65
C THR A 29 -2.93 -3.64 11.56
N GLY A 30 -2.20 -2.83 10.79
CA GLY A 30 -0.74 -2.97 10.62
C GLY A 30 0.10 -2.76 11.88
N GLY A 31 -0.49 -2.28 12.98
CA GLY A 31 0.18 -2.21 14.29
C GLY A 31 1.40 -1.28 14.37
N SER A 32 1.40 -0.15 13.66
CA SER A 32 2.50 0.83 13.68
C SER A 32 2.92 1.28 15.09
N THR A 33 2.05 1.12 16.09
CA THR A 33 2.29 1.41 17.51
C THR A 33 2.62 0.16 18.35
N GLY A 34 2.97 -0.97 17.72
CA GLY A 34 3.45 -2.18 18.38
C GLY A 34 2.41 -3.26 18.64
N GLN A 35 1.12 -2.93 18.78
CA GLN A 35 0.07 -3.92 18.99
C GLN A 35 -1.06 -3.77 17.97
N PRO A 36 -1.27 -4.75 17.07
CA PRO A 36 -2.36 -4.72 16.11
C PRO A 36 -3.72 -4.83 16.82
N VAL A 37 -4.75 -4.22 16.24
CA VAL A 37 -6.14 -4.47 16.61
C VAL A 37 -6.69 -5.54 15.71
N HIS A 38 -7.23 -6.60 16.29
CA HIS A 38 -7.94 -7.66 15.56
C HIS A 38 -9.42 -7.28 15.45
N PHE A 39 -9.97 -7.47 14.27
CA PHE A 39 -11.37 -7.20 13.99
C PHE A 39 -11.90 -8.16 12.92
N TYR A 40 -13.19 -8.13 12.67
CA TYR A 40 -13.80 -8.98 11.66
C TYR A 40 -14.51 -8.14 10.61
N MET A 41 -14.50 -8.64 9.39
CA MET A 41 -15.24 -8.09 8.25
C MET A 41 -16.13 -9.17 7.66
N THR A 42 -17.21 -8.76 7.03
CA THR A 42 -17.99 -9.67 6.18
C THR A 42 -17.41 -9.70 4.77
N ARG A 43 -17.73 -10.76 4.01
CA ARG A 43 -17.36 -10.83 2.59
C ARG A 43 -17.89 -9.62 1.81
N HIS A 44 -19.14 -9.22 2.08
CA HIS A 44 -19.76 -8.06 1.45
C HIS A 44 -18.97 -6.76 1.72
N GLN A 45 -18.49 -6.53 2.95
CA GLN A 45 -17.67 -5.37 3.27
C GLN A 45 -16.35 -5.38 2.51
N VAL A 46 -15.67 -6.54 2.43
CA VAL A 46 -14.42 -6.68 1.68
C VAL A 46 -14.64 -6.40 0.19
N GLU A 47 -15.70 -6.96 -0.40
CA GLU A 47 -16.02 -6.76 -1.81
C GLU A 47 -16.42 -5.32 -2.11
N SER A 48 -17.20 -4.68 -1.23
CA SER A 48 -17.59 -3.27 -1.37
C SER A 48 -16.38 -2.34 -1.26
N TYR A 49 -15.47 -2.59 -0.33
CA TYR A 49 -14.22 -1.86 -0.21
C TYR A 49 -13.37 -1.98 -1.48
N GLU A 50 -13.17 -3.19 -1.98
CA GLU A 50 -12.40 -3.41 -3.21
C GLU A 50 -13.07 -2.74 -4.42
N ALA A 51 -14.39 -2.79 -4.52
CA ALA A 51 -15.12 -2.11 -5.59
C ALA A 51 -14.95 -0.58 -5.54
N ALA A 52 -15.08 0.00 -4.36
CA ALA A 52 -14.88 1.44 -4.15
C ALA A 52 -13.45 1.87 -4.48
N ARG A 53 -12.46 1.08 -4.05
CA ARG A 53 -11.06 1.28 -4.34
C ARG A 53 -10.78 1.26 -5.85
N TRP A 54 -11.26 0.24 -6.57
CA TRP A 54 -11.08 0.16 -8.02
C TRP A 54 -11.81 1.29 -8.77
N ARG A 55 -12.96 1.73 -8.26
CA ARG A 55 -13.65 2.90 -8.79
C ARG A 55 -12.78 4.15 -8.65
N GLY A 56 -12.18 4.39 -7.49
CA GLY A 56 -11.28 5.53 -7.29
C GLY A 56 -10.04 5.46 -8.20
N LEU A 57 -9.42 4.29 -8.32
CA LEU A 57 -8.28 4.08 -9.20
C LEU A 57 -8.63 4.28 -10.69
N SER A 58 -9.85 3.95 -11.09
CA SER A 58 -10.31 4.13 -12.48
C SER A 58 -10.34 5.61 -12.93
N TRP A 59 -10.46 6.55 -12.01
CA TRP A 59 -10.39 7.98 -12.32
C TRP A 59 -9.03 8.41 -12.85
N TYR A 60 -7.99 7.65 -12.52
CA TYR A 60 -6.62 7.82 -13.03
C TYR A 60 -6.32 6.89 -14.22
N GLY A 61 -7.33 6.20 -14.78
CA GLY A 61 -7.13 5.22 -15.85
C GLY A 61 -6.46 3.92 -15.41
N ILE A 62 -6.42 3.66 -14.10
CA ILE A 62 -5.89 2.40 -13.51
C ILE A 62 -7.03 1.39 -13.45
N THR A 63 -6.79 0.19 -13.99
CA THR A 63 -7.77 -0.91 -14.02
C THR A 63 -7.21 -2.16 -13.34
N GLN A 64 -8.06 -3.14 -13.11
CA GLN A 64 -7.62 -4.44 -12.64
C GLN A 64 -6.61 -5.04 -13.62
N GLY A 65 -5.48 -5.53 -13.08
CA GLY A 65 -4.39 -6.05 -13.91
C GLY A 65 -3.36 -4.99 -14.36
N SER A 66 -3.60 -3.69 -14.13
CA SER A 66 -2.57 -2.66 -14.32
C SER A 66 -1.32 -2.99 -13.51
N ARG A 67 -0.15 -2.89 -14.16
CA ARG A 67 1.12 -3.18 -13.50
C ARG A 67 1.40 -2.18 -12.39
N SER A 68 1.73 -2.69 -11.21
CA SER A 68 2.03 -1.84 -10.07
C SER A 68 3.28 -2.26 -9.33
N VAL A 69 3.91 -1.28 -8.70
CA VAL A 69 4.93 -1.52 -7.68
C VAL A 69 4.44 -0.95 -6.37
N MET A 70 4.40 -1.82 -5.36
CA MET A 70 4.08 -1.48 -4.00
C MET A 70 5.36 -1.24 -3.22
N LEU A 71 5.52 -0.02 -2.74
CA LEU A 71 6.59 0.36 -1.82
C LEU A 71 6.10 0.11 -0.40
N TRP A 72 6.63 -0.92 0.26
CA TRP A 72 6.11 -1.38 1.54
C TRP A 72 7.22 -1.56 2.59
N GLY A 73 6.99 -1.07 3.80
CA GLY A 73 8.02 -1.01 4.85
C GLY A 73 7.84 -1.99 6.02
N SER A 74 6.88 -2.93 5.98
CA SER A 74 6.65 -3.82 7.12
C SER A 74 7.53 -5.08 7.07
N PRO A 75 8.38 -5.32 8.12
CA PRO A 75 9.17 -6.54 8.22
C PRO A 75 8.33 -7.81 8.44
N ILE A 76 7.14 -7.68 8.99
CA ILE A 76 6.27 -8.80 9.40
C ILE A 76 5.73 -9.55 8.17
N GLU A 77 5.54 -8.89 7.05
CA GLU A 77 5.10 -9.51 5.80
C GLU A 77 6.23 -10.22 5.04
N LEU A 78 7.46 -10.10 5.50
CA LEU A 78 8.67 -10.59 4.84
C LEU A 78 9.13 -11.96 5.34
N SER A 79 8.33 -12.74 6.09
CA SER A 79 8.72 -14.09 6.45
C SER A 79 8.94 -14.96 5.19
N LYS A 80 10.08 -15.65 5.11
CA LYS A 80 10.57 -16.33 3.89
C LYS A 80 9.56 -17.31 3.25
N GLN A 81 8.67 -17.93 4.02
CA GLN A 81 7.66 -18.87 3.50
C GLN A 81 6.38 -18.18 2.98
N ALA A 82 5.98 -17.05 3.59
CA ALA A 82 4.89 -16.23 3.07
C ALA A 82 5.29 -15.51 1.76
N GLN A 83 6.57 -15.25 1.57
CA GLN A 83 7.08 -14.52 0.41
C GLN A 83 6.87 -15.23 -0.92
N LEU A 84 7.14 -16.54 -1.05
CA LEU A 84 7.08 -17.22 -2.36
C LEU A 84 5.65 -17.38 -2.88
N LYS A 85 4.74 -17.85 -2.05
CA LYS A 85 3.32 -17.99 -2.42
C LYS A 85 2.67 -16.62 -2.67
N ASN A 86 2.95 -15.64 -1.79
CA ASN A 86 2.41 -14.30 -1.95
C ASN A 86 3.03 -13.57 -3.16
N ARG A 87 4.34 -13.69 -3.41
CA ARG A 87 4.98 -13.13 -4.61
C ARG A 87 4.42 -13.69 -5.89
N LEU A 88 4.14 -14.99 -5.96
CA LEU A 88 3.49 -15.62 -7.10
C LEU A 88 2.05 -15.11 -7.27
N LYS A 89 1.28 -15.07 -6.19
CA LYS A 89 -0.09 -14.54 -6.19
C LYS A 89 -0.13 -13.06 -6.63
N GLU A 90 0.71 -12.21 -6.03
CA GLU A 90 0.80 -10.79 -6.37
C GLU A 90 1.27 -10.59 -7.81
N SER A 91 2.25 -11.39 -8.25
CA SER A 91 2.79 -11.30 -9.59
C SER A 91 1.84 -11.81 -10.69
N LEU A 92 1.20 -12.96 -10.46
CA LEU A 92 0.40 -13.63 -11.50
C LEU A 92 -1.05 -13.17 -11.51
N LEU A 93 -1.64 -12.92 -10.32
CA LEU A 93 -3.05 -12.56 -10.23
C LEU A 93 -3.28 -11.05 -10.19
N LYS A 94 -2.36 -10.29 -9.56
CA LYS A 94 -2.54 -8.84 -9.39
C LYS A 94 -1.59 -8.01 -10.24
N ASN A 95 -0.69 -8.63 -11.00
CA ASN A 95 0.35 -7.95 -11.77
C ASN A 95 1.12 -6.90 -10.94
N ARG A 96 1.39 -7.25 -9.68
CA ARG A 96 2.01 -6.39 -8.67
C ARG A 96 3.39 -6.91 -8.29
N ARG A 97 4.33 -6.01 -8.09
CA ARG A 97 5.63 -6.27 -7.47
C ARG A 97 5.73 -5.51 -6.16
N ILE A 98 6.32 -6.15 -5.16
CA ILE A 98 6.58 -5.51 -3.87
C ILE A 98 8.06 -5.14 -3.81
N LEU A 99 8.34 -3.88 -3.58
CA LEU A 99 9.66 -3.35 -3.32
C LEU A 99 9.75 -3.04 -1.84
N SER A 100 10.67 -3.72 -1.13
CA SER A 100 10.88 -3.46 0.28
C SER A 100 11.55 -2.10 0.46
N ALA A 101 10.87 -1.21 1.18
CA ALA A 101 11.42 0.09 1.55
C ALA A 101 12.19 0.05 2.88
N TYR A 102 12.28 -1.10 3.54
CA TYR A 102 12.98 -1.25 4.80
C TYR A 102 14.50 -1.05 4.68
N ASN A 103 15.05 -1.27 3.51
CA ASN A 103 16.47 -1.10 3.18
C ASN A 103 16.65 -0.15 1.99
N LEU A 104 15.89 0.94 1.93
CA LEU A 104 16.15 1.99 0.95
C LEU A 104 17.43 2.71 1.35
N THR A 105 18.56 2.22 0.84
CA THR A 105 19.85 2.90 0.94
C THR A 105 20.16 3.61 -0.37
N GLU A 106 20.98 4.64 -0.33
CA GLU A 106 21.43 5.31 -1.55
C GLU A 106 22.15 4.36 -2.51
N GLN A 107 22.85 3.34 -1.97
CA GLN A 107 23.52 2.31 -2.77
C GLN A 107 22.54 1.43 -3.56
N ASP A 108 21.33 1.19 -3.02
CA ASP A 108 20.31 0.40 -3.68
C ASP A 108 19.37 1.23 -4.56
N LEU A 109 19.41 2.56 -4.44
CA LEU A 109 18.54 3.48 -5.19
C LEU A 109 18.63 3.24 -6.70
N THR A 110 19.85 3.16 -7.25
CA THR A 110 20.07 2.92 -8.68
C THR A 110 19.51 1.57 -9.13
N LYS A 111 19.60 0.53 -8.30
CA LYS A 111 19.01 -0.79 -8.59
C LYS A 111 17.48 -0.71 -8.62
N HIS A 112 16.89 0.03 -7.68
CA HIS A 112 15.45 0.23 -7.61
C HIS A 112 14.94 1.00 -8.83
N VAL A 113 15.63 2.05 -9.24
CA VAL A 113 15.29 2.83 -10.43
C VAL A 113 15.35 1.95 -11.70
N ARG A 114 16.46 1.23 -11.90
CA ARG A 114 16.59 0.28 -13.02
C ARG A 114 15.51 -0.80 -13.04
N PHE A 115 15.14 -1.29 -11.86
CA PHE A 115 14.05 -2.25 -11.74
C PHE A 115 12.71 -1.62 -12.17
N LEU A 116 12.38 -0.42 -11.68
CA LEU A 116 11.16 0.30 -12.05
C LEU A 116 11.10 0.59 -13.56
N GLU A 117 12.17 1.08 -14.14
CA GLU A 117 12.27 1.38 -15.58
C GLU A 117 12.12 0.13 -16.45
N ARG A 118 12.67 -1.00 -16.01
CA ARG A 118 12.53 -2.29 -16.69
C ARG A 118 11.14 -2.90 -16.54
N TYR A 119 10.56 -2.81 -15.34
CA TYR A 119 9.25 -3.37 -15.04
C TYR A 119 8.12 -2.52 -15.64
N LYS A 120 8.34 -1.21 -15.78
CA LYS A 120 7.41 -0.22 -16.32
C LYS A 120 6.04 -0.27 -15.62
N PRO A 121 5.98 0.02 -14.32
CA PRO A 121 4.71 0.08 -13.61
C PRO A 121 3.82 1.18 -14.17
N GLU A 122 2.53 0.98 -14.13
CA GLU A 122 1.52 1.98 -14.47
C GLU A 122 1.19 2.87 -13.26
N TYR A 123 1.40 2.37 -12.05
CA TYR A 123 1.27 3.16 -10.83
C TYR A 123 2.19 2.64 -9.72
N LEU A 124 2.56 3.55 -8.81
CA LEU A 124 3.21 3.23 -7.55
C LEU A 124 2.14 3.26 -6.45
N TYR A 125 2.30 2.41 -5.45
CA TYR A 125 1.38 2.31 -4.32
C TYR A 125 2.16 2.15 -3.02
N GLY A 126 1.80 2.90 -1.97
CA GLY A 126 2.49 2.77 -0.69
C GLY A 126 2.06 3.78 0.36
N TYR A 127 2.71 3.74 1.49
CA TYR A 127 2.54 4.73 2.56
C TYR A 127 3.10 6.09 2.15
N ALA A 128 2.45 7.18 2.58
CA ALA A 128 2.88 8.54 2.29
C ALA A 128 4.34 8.78 2.67
N THR A 129 4.74 8.34 3.88
CA THR A 129 6.11 8.49 4.38
C THR A 129 7.13 7.75 3.52
N ILE A 130 6.83 6.54 3.08
CA ILE A 130 7.74 5.72 2.27
C ILE A 130 7.89 6.25 0.85
N LEU A 131 6.78 6.60 0.22
CA LEU A 131 6.78 7.21 -1.11
C LEU A 131 7.56 8.52 -1.10
N THR A 132 7.35 9.34 -0.06
CA THR A 132 8.07 10.60 0.13
C THR A 132 9.56 10.39 0.33
N ALA A 133 9.96 9.46 1.20
CA ALA A 133 11.36 9.14 1.41
C ALA A 133 12.06 8.69 0.12
N PHE A 134 11.40 7.85 -0.68
CA PHE A 134 11.92 7.41 -1.97
C PHE A 134 12.07 8.58 -2.95
N ALA A 135 11.07 9.47 -3.03
CA ALA A 135 11.13 10.65 -3.87
C ALA A 135 12.25 11.63 -3.45
N GLN A 136 12.43 11.86 -2.14
CA GLN A 136 13.51 12.67 -1.61
C GLN A 136 14.89 12.11 -1.94
N MET A 137 15.07 10.79 -1.82
CA MET A 137 16.33 10.14 -2.20
C MET A 137 16.64 10.32 -3.70
N LEU A 138 15.64 10.21 -4.56
CA LEU A 138 15.78 10.45 -6.00
C LEU A 138 16.19 11.90 -6.28
N GLU A 139 15.55 12.87 -5.63
CA GLU A 139 15.83 14.29 -5.78
C GLU A 139 17.24 14.64 -5.29
N ASN A 140 17.63 14.15 -4.11
CA ASN A 140 18.96 14.37 -3.53
C ASN A 140 20.08 13.75 -4.38
N ALA A 141 19.83 12.60 -4.99
CA ALA A 141 20.76 11.93 -5.90
C ALA A 141 20.74 12.51 -7.33
N HIS A 142 19.89 13.52 -7.60
CA HIS A 142 19.67 14.08 -8.95
C HIS A 142 19.28 13.03 -10.00
N ILE A 143 18.55 11.98 -9.57
CA ILE A 143 18.08 10.92 -10.43
C ILE A 143 16.63 11.20 -10.83
N THR A 144 16.39 11.31 -12.13
CA THR A 144 15.03 11.38 -12.69
C THR A 144 14.68 10.04 -13.32
N PRO A 145 13.78 9.24 -12.71
CA PRO A 145 13.41 7.95 -13.28
C PRO A 145 12.56 8.11 -14.54
N HIS A 146 12.87 7.34 -15.57
CA HIS A 146 12.12 7.33 -16.84
C HIS A 146 10.88 6.42 -16.69
N LEU A 147 9.83 6.94 -16.09
CA LEU A 147 8.58 6.23 -15.82
C LEU A 147 7.40 6.94 -16.51
N SER A 148 6.44 6.15 -16.99
CA SER A 148 5.15 6.64 -17.51
C SER A 148 4.03 6.19 -16.57
N LEU A 149 4.00 6.80 -15.37
CA LEU A 149 3.01 6.48 -14.36
C LEU A 149 1.69 7.18 -14.64
N LYS A 150 0.58 6.48 -14.43
CA LYS A 150 -0.77 7.05 -14.40
C LYS A 150 -1.03 7.82 -13.11
N ALA A 151 -0.51 7.29 -11.98
CA ALA A 151 -0.56 7.95 -10.68
C ALA A 151 0.46 7.36 -9.69
N VAL A 152 0.78 8.13 -8.66
CA VAL A 152 1.29 7.63 -7.38
C VAL A 152 0.13 7.58 -6.40
N VAL A 153 -0.12 6.42 -5.79
CA VAL A 153 -1.23 6.20 -4.87
C VAL A 153 -0.71 6.08 -3.45
N SER A 154 -1.03 7.05 -2.61
CA SER A 154 -0.74 7.05 -1.18
C SER A 154 -1.91 6.46 -0.41
N THR A 155 -1.64 5.65 0.61
CA THR A 155 -2.65 5.01 1.45
C THR A 155 -2.23 4.94 2.92
N SER A 156 -3.21 4.76 3.80
CA SER A 156 -3.07 4.41 5.23
C SER A 156 -2.34 5.43 6.11
N GLU A 157 -1.89 6.53 5.58
CA GLU A 157 -1.28 7.65 6.29
C GLU A 157 -1.83 8.97 5.76
N THR A 158 -1.80 10.01 6.59
CA THR A 158 -2.11 11.36 6.12
C THR A 158 -1.08 11.78 5.06
N LEU A 159 -1.54 12.16 3.90
CA LEU A 159 -0.71 12.75 2.86
C LEU A 159 -0.73 14.28 3.02
N GLU A 160 0.40 14.84 3.42
CA GLU A 160 0.56 16.28 3.56
C GLU A 160 0.75 16.94 2.18
N LYS A 161 0.33 18.20 2.06
CA LYS A 161 0.38 18.93 0.79
C LYS A 161 1.79 18.99 0.17
N TRP A 162 2.81 19.23 1.00
CA TRP A 162 4.20 19.25 0.53
C TRP A 162 4.68 17.88 0.00
N GLN A 163 4.16 16.78 0.57
CA GLN A 163 4.46 15.42 0.10
C GLN A 163 3.81 15.18 -1.28
N GLU A 164 2.55 15.57 -1.44
CA GLU A 164 1.85 15.51 -2.71
C GLU A 164 2.59 16.28 -3.81
N GLU A 165 3.00 17.52 -3.51
CA GLU A 165 3.77 18.37 -4.43
C GLU A 165 5.11 17.72 -4.81
N LEU A 166 5.85 17.16 -3.84
CA LEU A 166 7.10 16.45 -4.08
C LEU A 166 6.90 15.24 -4.99
N LEU A 167 5.93 14.38 -4.64
CA LEU A 167 5.63 13.16 -5.40
C LEU A 167 5.22 13.49 -6.84
N SER A 168 4.34 14.49 -7.01
CA SER A 168 3.90 14.93 -8.33
C SER A 168 5.06 15.46 -9.18
N ARG A 169 5.97 16.23 -8.56
CA ARG A 169 7.13 16.81 -9.24
C ARG A 169 8.14 15.73 -9.66
N VAL A 170 8.49 14.81 -8.73
CA VAL A 170 9.50 13.78 -8.98
C VAL A 170 9.02 12.75 -9.99
N PHE A 171 7.78 12.28 -9.87
CA PHE A 171 7.22 11.23 -10.72
C PHE A 171 6.46 11.76 -11.94
N ARG A 172 6.22 13.07 -12.02
CA ARG A 172 5.56 13.75 -13.15
C ARG A 172 4.19 13.15 -13.50
N CYS A 173 3.42 12.81 -12.47
CA CYS A 173 2.08 12.26 -12.60
C CYS A 173 1.19 12.72 -11.45
N PRO A 174 -0.14 12.56 -11.56
CA PRO A 174 -1.05 12.81 -10.45
C PRO A 174 -0.75 11.97 -9.22
N VAL A 175 -1.07 12.51 -8.05
CA VAL A 175 -1.00 11.79 -6.78
C VAL A 175 -2.42 11.53 -6.29
N ALA A 176 -2.74 10.28 -6.04
CA ALA A 176 -4.02 9.86 -5.47
C ALA A 176 -3.86 9.61 -3.97
N ASN A 177 -4.71 10.20 -3.16
CA ASN A 177 -4.79 9.95 -1.73
C ASN A 177 -5.95 8.97 -1.47
N GLU A 178 -5.61 7.71 -1.18
CA GLU A 178 -6.57 6.66 -0.88
C GLU A 178 -6.82 6.64 0.64
N TYR A 179 -8.07 6.78 1.02
CA TYR A 179 -8.51 6.55 2.40
C TYR A 179 -8.56 5.04 2.65
N GLY A 180 -7.66 4.54 3.51
CA GLY A 180 -7.53 3.12 3.83
C GLY A 180 -7.69 2.81 5.32
#